data_742314b6c6be9a70f05cd6b6df41874a
#
_entry.id   742314b6c6be9a70f05cd6b6df41874a
#
_cell.length_a   1.000
_cell.length_b   1.000
_cell.length_c   1.000
_cell.angle_alpha   90.00
_cell.angle_beta   90.00
_cell.angle_gamma   90.00
#
_symmetry.space_group_name_H-M   'P 1'
#
loop_
_entity.id
_entity.type
_entity.pdbx_description
1 polymer ?
#
loop_
_entity_poly.entity_id
_entity_poly.type
_entity_poly.pdbx_seq_one_letter_code
_entity_poly.pdbx_strand_id
1 'polypeptide(L)'
;GTNIVQLPTVKTHVFTTMTGAMKNAFGGLLHRYRHWTHAVIHETLVDLLQIQKEIHSGLFAVMDGTFAGDGPGPRAMRIHNKNVILASADQVAIDAVAAKMMGLDPMSIPMIRIAHEMGLGVGKPEEIELVGDDVADVNWNFSGSEQTLASRGQKLIYHGPLKPLEKLLLRSPIAPWAYWASNVYHNKFWLPLIGRKRVKEAMKTPWGKLFEQY
;
A
#
# COMPACT_ATOMS: atom_id res chain seq x y z
N GLY A 1 -3.23 -25.51 -10.91
CA GLY A 1 -3.02 -24.21 -10.26
C GLY A 1 -4.35 -23.52 -9.96
N THR A 2 -4.33 -22.69 -8.96
CA THR A 2 -5.50 -21.90 -8.56
C THR A 2 -5.33 -20.48 -9.06
N ASN A 3 -6.37 -19.85 -9.57
CA ASN A 3 -6.35 -18.43 -9.90
C ASN A 3 -6.49 -17.58 -8.63
N ILE A 4 -5.81 -16.45 -8.62
CA ILE A 4 -5.90 -15.46 -7.53
C ILE A 4 -6.49 -14.17 -8.06
N VAL A 5 -7.49 -13.63 -7.35
CA VAL A 5 -7.99 -12.28 -7.54
C VAL A 5 -7.56 -11.44 -6.35
N GLN A 6 -6.74 -10.44 -6.59
CA GLN A 6 -6.31 -9.46 -5.61
C GLN A 6 -7.34 -8.33 -5.50
N LEU A 7 -7.75 -7.97 -4.29
CA LEU A 7 -8.71 -6.89 -4.04
C LEU A 7 -8.06 -5.76 -3.20
N PRO A 8 -7.08 -5.04 -3.74
CA PRO A 8 -6.43 -3.95 -3.05
C PRO A 8 -7.30 -2.68 -3.02
N THR A 9 -6.94 -1.75 -2.14
CA THR A 9 -7.51 -0.40 -2.11
C THR A 9 -6.43 0.61 -2.50
N VAL A 10 -6.80 1.63 -3.27
CA VAL A 10 -5.90 2.75 -3.64
C VAL A 10 -5.53 3.53 -2.39
N LYS A 11 -4.26 3.49 -2.00
CA LYS A 11 -3.78 4.25 -0.83
C LYS A 11 -2.26 4.41 -0.82
N THR A 12 -1.81 5.50 -0.19
CA THR A 12 -0.41 5.75 0.13
C THR A 12 0.09 4.84 1.27
N HIS A 13 1.41 4.73 1.41
CA HIS A 13 2.03 3.91 2.45
C HIS A 13 3.40 4.45 2.86
N VAL A 14 3.67 4.46 4.17
CA VAL A 14 4.87 5.06 4.77
C VAL A 14 6.21 4.44 4.33
N PHE A 15 6.25 3.16 3.94
CA PHE A 15 7.48 2.46 3.51
C PHE A 15 7.56 2.27 1.99
N THR A 16 6.44 1.99 1.34
CA THR A 16 6.40 1.64 -0.09
C THR A 16 5.80 2.74 -0.96
N THR A 17 5.62 3.95 -0.42
CA THR A 17 4.98 5.10 -1.07
C THR A 17 3.49 4.87 -1.33
N MET A 18 3.13 3.71 -1.88
CA MET A 18 1.76 3.26 -2.07
C MET A 18 1.59 1.80 -1.64
N THR A 19 0.34 1.39 -1.44
CA THR A 19 -0.08 -0.01 -1.52
C THR A 19 -0.74 -0.24 -2.87
N GLY A 20 -0.87 -1.47 -3.27
CA GLY A 20 -1.51 -1.84 -4.51
C GLY A 20 -1.65 -3.35 -4.61
N ALA A 21 -1.78 -3.85 -5.83
CA ALA A 21 -1.92 -5.27 -6.12
C ALA A 21 -0.65 -6.06 -5.74
N MET A 22 0.53 -5.53 -6.09
CA MET A 22 1.80 -6.17 -5.72
C MET A 22 1.93 -6.35 -4.21
N LYS A 23 1.53 -5.34 -3.41
CA LYS A 23 1.64 -5.39 -1.95
C LYS A 23 0.54 -6.22 -1.28
N ASN A 24 -0.57 -6.51 -1.96
CA ASN A 24 -1.69 -7.22 -1.36
C ASN A 24 -1.31 -8.63 -0.91
N ALA A 25 -0.48 -9.33 -1.68
CA ALA A 25 0.06 -10.65 -1.35
C ALA A 25 0.94 -10.70 -0.09
N PHE A 26 1.51 -9.57 0.32
CA PHE A 26 2.35 -9.47 1.53
C PHE A 26 1.63 -9.94 2.79
N GLY A 27 0.31 -9.75 2.85
CA GLY A 27 -0.52 -10.19 3.98
C GLY A 27 -0.81 -11.69 4.00
N GLY A 28 -0.97 -12.31 2.83
CA GLY A 28 -1.41 -13.69 2.67
C GLY A 28 -0.26 -14.70 2.58
N LEU A 29 0.82 -14.36 1.89
CA LEU A 29 1.91 -15.28 1.61
C LEU A 29 3.01 -15.29 2.68
N LEU A 30 3.20 -14.19 3.41
CA LEU A 30 4.29 -14.09 4.38
C LEU A 30 3.87 -14.44 5.80
N HIS A 31 4.81 -15.04 6.53
CA HIS A 31 4.67 -15.40 7.95
C HIS A 31 4.42 -14.17 8.84
N ARG A 32 3.97 -14.39 10.08
CA ARG A 32 3.70 -13.33 11.08
C ARG A 32 4.88 -12.37 11.33
N TYR A 33 6.11 -12.79 11.07
CA TYR A 33 7.32 -11.96 11.19
C TYR A 33 7.67 -11.17 9.93
N ARG A 34 6.76 -11.05 8.96
CA ARG A 34 6.95 -10.32 7.71
C ARG A 34 7.45 -8.88 7.87
N HIS A 35 7.24 -8.26 9.04
CA HIS A 35 7.76 -6.93 9.32
C HIS A 35 9.29 -6.85 9.26
N TRP A 36 10.02 -7.96 9.40
CA TRP A 36 11.47 -7.99 9.26
C TRP A 36 11.94 -7.65 7.85
N THR A 37 11.09 -7.84 6.84
CA THR A 37 11.41 -7.53 5.45
C THR A 37 11.25 -6.04 5.12
N HIS A 38 10.79 -5.19 6.05
CA HIS A 38 10.64 -3.76 5.79
C HIS A 38 11.96 -3.04 5.44
N ALA A 39 13.10 -3.63 5.79
CA ALA A 39 14.40 -3.11 5.38
C ALA A 39 14.66 -3.26 3.87
N VAL A 40 14.03 -4.25 3.23
CA VAL A 40 14.14 -4.60 1.80
C VAL A 40 12.74 -4.86 1.22
N ILE A 41 11.78 -3.99 1.57
CA ILE A 41 10.36 -4.26 1.29
C ILE A 41 10.05 -4.27 -0.20
N HIS A 42 10.71 -3.41 -0.99
CA HIS A 42 10.44 -3.31 -2.42
C HIS A 42 10.88 -4.57 -3.17
N GLU A 43 12.07 -5.07 -2.89
CA GLU A 43 12.60 -6.31 -3.43
C GLU A 43 11.72 -7.49 -2.98
N THR A 44 11.33 -7.54 -1.71
CA THR A 44 10.43 -8.58 -1.19
C THR A 44 9.09 -8.61 -1.95
N LEU A 45 8.54 -7.47 -2.34
CA LEU A 45 7.28 -7.42 -3.08
C LEU A 45 7.44 -7.91 -4.52
N VAL A 46 8.58 -7.65 -5.13
CA VAL A 46 8.92 -8.19 -6.46
C VAL A 46 9.09 -9.71 -6.40
N ASP A 47 9.83 -10.24 -5.41
CA ASP A 47 9.97 -11.68 -5.19
C ASP A 47 8.60 -12.36 -4.99
N LEU A 48 7.72 -11.73 -4.20
CA LEU A 48 6.35 -12.23 -3.99
C LEU A 48 5.53 -12.26 -5.29
N LEU A 49 5.71 -11.28 -6.17
CA LEU A 49 5.05 -11.28 -7.47
C LEU A 49 5.56 -12.44 -8.35
N GLN A 50 6.88 -12.68 -8.38
CA GLN A 50 7.45 -13.84 -9.07
C GLN A 50 6.88 -15.15 -8.55
N ILE A 51 6.89 -15.35 -7.22
CA ILE A 51 6.33 -16.55 -6.57
C ILE A 51 4.86 -16.73 -6.96
N GLN A 52 4.05 -15.67 -6.93
CA GLN A 52 2.64 -15.77 -7.33
C GLN A 52 2.49 -16.22 -8.79
N LYS A 53 3.31 -15.67 -9.70
CA LYS A 53 3.29 -16.07 -11.12
C LYS A 53 3.70 -17.54 -11.33
N GLU A 54 4.52 -18.10 -10.45
CA GLU A 54 4.93 -19.50 -10.52
C GLU A 54 3.87 -20.46 -9.95
N ILE A 55 3.25 -20.11 -8.82
CA ILE A 55 2.35 -21.01 -8.10
C ILE A 55 0.89 -20.92 -8.52
N HIS A 56 0.48 -19.84 -9.22
CA HIS A 56 -0.88 -19.62 -9.67
C HIS A 56 -1.00 -19.65 -11.19
N SER A 57 -2.11 -20.22 -11.68
CA SER A 57 -2.40 -20.28 -13.11
C SER A 57 -2.77 -18.92 -13.71
N GLY A 58 -3.26 -18.00 -12.89
CA GLY A 58 -3.60 -16.65 -13.29
C GLY A 58 -3.65 -15.72 -12.09
N LEU A 59 -3.25 -14.48 -12.33
CA LEU A 59 -3.35 -13.37 -11.38
C LEU A 59 -4.25 -12.30 -11.99
N PHE A 60 -5.19 -11.81 -11.19
CA PHE A 60 -6.02 -10.68 -11.57
C PHE A 60 -6.15 -9.73 -10.37
N ALA A 61 -6.27 -8.45 -10.62
CA ALA A 61 -6.51 -7.48 -9.56
C ALA A 61 -7.72 -6.62 -9.90
N VAL A 62 -8.55 -6.37 -8.90
CA VAL A 62 -9.60 -5.34 -8.91
C VAL A 62 -9.31 -4.41 -7.75
N MET A 63 -8.89 -3.20 -8.05
CA MET A 63 -8.46 -2.20 -7.07
C MET A 63 -9.57 -1.20 -6.80
N ASP A 64 -10.01 -1.15 -5.56
CA ASP A 64 -11.04 -0.22 -5.12
C ASP A 64 -10.45 1.16 -4.81
N GLY A 65 -10.95 2.19 -5.47
CA GLY A 65 -10.71 3.60 -5.22
C GLY A 65 -12.00 4.36 -4.93
N THR A 66 -13.08 3.68 -4.52
CA THR A 66 -14.30 4.33 -4.01
C THR A 66 -13.93 5.31 -2.91
N PHE A 67 -13.22 4.80 -1.89
CA PHE A 67 -12.49 5.59 -0.94
C PHE A 67 -10.98 5.35 -1.10
N ALA A 68 -10.26 6.36 -1.54
CA ALA A 68 -8.81 6.33 -1.59
C ALA A 68 -8.20 6.93 -0.32
N GLY A 69 -7.05 6.41 0.08
CA GLY A 69 -6.35 6.86 1.29
C GLY A 69 -5.08 7.64 0.98
N ASP A 70 -4.96 8.88 1.50
CA ASP A 70 -3.75 9.70 1.39
C ASP A 70 -3.10 9.94 2.74
N GLY A 71 -1.79 10.15 2.75
CA GLY A 71 -0.97 10.44 3.93
C GLY A 71 -0.30 9.21 4.52
N PRO A 72 -0.05 9.19 5.85
CA PRO A 72 0.79 8.16 6.47
C PRO A 72 0.04 6.82 6.61
N GLY A 73 -0.16 6.14 5.49
CA GLY A 73 -0.79 4.82 5.45
C GLY A 73 0.04 3.72 6.12
N PRO A 74 -0.59 2.64 6.52
CA PRO A 74 -1.98 2.25 6.22
C PRO A 74 -3.02 2.70 7.27
N ARG A 75 -2.63 3.30 8.41
CA ARG A 75 -3.55 3.53 9.53
C ARG A 75 -3.97 4.97 9.72
N ALA A 76 -3.12 5.94 9.40
CA ALA A 76 -3.32 7.35 9.73
C ALA A 76 -3.67 8.21 8.51
N MET A 77 -4.41 7.66 7.56
CA MET A 77 -4.71 8.30 6.29
C MET A 77 -5.84 9.32 6.37
N ARG A 78 -5.85 10.23 5.41
CA ARG A 78 -7.00 11.03 4.99
C ARG A 78 -7.83 10.22 4.00
N ILE A 79 -9.13 10.24 4.13
CA ILE A 79 -10.06 9.50 3.26
C ILE A 79 -10.54 10.47 2.17
N HIS A 80 -10.43 10.05 0.92
CA HIS A 80 -10.89 10.79 -0.25
C HIS A 80 -11.84 9.93 -1.06
N ASN A 81 -13.02 10.45 -1.39
CA ASN A 81 -13.94 9.81 -2.30
C ASN A 81 -13.48 10.05 -3.74
N LYS A 82 -13.07 9.00 -4.45
CA LYS A 82 -12.52 9.07 -5.82
C LYS A 82 -13.39 8.36 -6.85
N ASN A 83 -14.29 7.47 -6.44
CA ASN A 83 -15.26 6.80 -7.30
C ASN A 83 -14.64 6.05 -8.49
N VAL A 84 -13.52 5.38 -8.27
CA VAL A 84 -12.85 4.61 -9.31
C VAL A 84 -12.71 3.14 -8.92
N ILE A 85 -12.78 2.29 -9.92
CA ILE A 85 -12.38 0.88 -9.84
C ILE A 85 -11.40 0.65 -10.99
N LEU A 86 -10.25 0.09 -10.68
CA LEU A 86 -9.25 -0.34 -11.66
C LEU A 86 -9.22 -1.86 -11.69
N ALA A 87 -9.01 -2.43 -12.87
CA ALA A 87 -8.87 -3.89 -13.02
C ALA A 87 -7.78 -4.22 -14.04
N SER A 88 -6.96 -5.22 -13.74
CA SER A 88 -5.91 -5.69 -14.66
C SER A 88 -5.43 -7.09 -14.29
N ALA A 89 -4.99 -7.85 -15.29
CA ALA A 89 -4.21 -9.06 -15.11
C ALA A 89 -2.73 -8.75 -14.82
N ASP A 90 -2.27 -7.55 -15.13
CA ASP A 90 -0.92 -7.08 -14.83
C ASP A 90 -0.91 -6.30 -13.52
N GLN A 91 -0.28 -6.90 -12.48
CA GLN A 91 -0.21 -6.34 -11.13
C GLN A 91 0.68 -5.08 -11.07
N VAL A 92 1.65 -4.98 -11.97
CA VAL A 92 2.56 -3.82 -12.06
C VAL A 92 1.85 -2.67 -12.76
N ALA A 93 1.13 -2.96 -13.84
CA ALA A 93 0.40 -1.96 -14.62
C ALA A 93 -0.70 -1.29 -13.79
N ILE A 94 -1.51 -2.06 -13.06
CA ILE A 94 -2.57 -1.50 -12.23
C ILE A 94 -2.00 -0.61 -11.12
N ASP A 95 -0.86 -1.00 -10.52
CA ASP A 95 -0.18 -0.20 -9.50
C ASP A 95 0.43 1.07 -10.11
N ALA A 96 0.98 1.00 -11.33
CA ALA A 96 1.53 2.15 -12.05
C ALA A 96 0.44 3.18 -12.40
N VAL A 97 -0.70 2.72 -12.91
CA VAL A 97 -1.85 3.61 -13.21
C VAL A 97 -2.37 4.26 -11.92
N ALA A 98 -2.56 3.47 -10.84
CA ALA A 98 -2.99 4.01 -9.56
C ALA A 98 -1.99 5.03 -8.99
N ALA A 99 -0.68 4.77 -9.10
CA ALA A 99 0.36 5.71 -8.68
C ALA A 99 0.27 7.04 -9.46
N LYS A 100 0.12 6.98 -10.79
CA LYS A 100 -0.05 8.16 -11.63
C LYS A 100 -1.29 8.96 -11.22
N MET A 101 -2.44 8.30 -11.06
CA MET A 101 -3.68 8.96 -10.60
C MET A 101 -3.51 9.61 -9.23
N MET A 102 -2.71 9.04 -8.33
CA MET A 102 -2.35 9.66 -7.06
C MET A 102 -1.44 10.89 -7.21
N GLY A 103 -0.88 11.15 -8.39
CA GLY A 103 0.08 12.23 -8.64
C GLY A 103 1.52 11.85 -8.33
N LEU A 104 1.82 10.56 -8.29
CA LEU A 104 3.15 10.01 -8.07
C LEU A 104 3.78 9.58 -9.41
N ASP A 105 5.09 9.68 -9.54
CA ASP A 105 5.81 9.05 -10.63
C ASP A 105 5.96 7.54 -10.36
N PRO A 106 5.32 6.64 -11.15
CA PRO A 106 5.38 5.21 -10.92
C PRO A 106 6.81 4.66 -10.96
N MET A 107 7.66 5.18 -11.86
CA MET A 107 9.03 4.70 -12.00
C MET A 107 9.96 5.18 -10.87
N SER A 108 9.55 6.16 -10.09
CA SER A 108 10.23 6.56 -8.85
C SER A 108 9.95 5.57 -7.69
N ILE A 109 8.94 4.71 -7.82
CA ILE A 109 8.56 3.70 -6.80
C ILE A 109 9.34 2.41 -7.05
N PRO A 110 10.32 2.03 -6.20
CA PRO A 110 11.25 0.96 -6.53
C PRO A 110 10.58 -0.38 -6.86
N MET A 111 9.50 -0.79 -6.17
CA MET A 111 8.83 -2.05 -6.47
C MET A 111 8.26 -2.09 -7.89
N ILE A 112 7.70 -0.99 -8.39
CA ILE A 112 7.16 -0.89 -9.76
C ILE A 112 8.30 -0.90 -10.76
N ARG A 113 9.33 -0.07 -10.54
CA ARG A 113 10.49 0.02 -11.42
C ARG A 113 11.21 -1.31 -11.53
N ILE A 114 11.56 -1.97 -10.42
CA ILE A 114 12.27 -3.26 -10.43
C ILE A 114 11.45 -4.33 -11.14
N ALA A 115 10.14 -4.42 -10.85
CA ALA A 115 9.27 -5.38 -11.51
C ALA A 115 9.17 -5.14 -13.03
N HIS A 116 9.12 -3.88 -13.47
CA HIS A 116 9.17 -3.52 -14.88
C HIS A 116 10.49 -3.91 -15.55
N GLU A 117 11.63 -3.54 -14.92
CA GLU A 117 12.97 -3.87 -15.39
C GLU A 117 13.20 -5.39 -15.49
N MET A 118 12.57 -6.19 -14.66
CA MET A 118 12.59 -7.65 -14.67
C MET A 118 11.58 -8.29 -15.64
N GLY A 119 10.78 -7.49 -16.35
CA GLY A 119 9.76 -8.01 -17.29
C GLY A 119 8.58 -8.70 -16.61
N LEU A 120 8.31 -8.39 -15.34
CA LEU A 120 7.20 -8.97 -14.58
C LEU A 120 5.85 -8.27 -14.85
N GLY A 121 5.88 -7.12 -15.48
CA GLY A 121 4.72 -6.32 -15.88
C GLY A 121 5.13 -4.94 -16.36
N VAL A 122 4.16 -4.11 -16.76
CA VAL A 122 4.40 -2.80 -17.35
C VAL A 122 4.30 -1.70 -16.29
N GLY A 123 5.42 -1.04 -15.98
CA GLY A 123 5.49 0.03 -14.98
C GLY A 123 5.38 1.45 -15.52
N LYS A 124 5.55 1.63 -16.83
CA LYS A 124 5.48 2.95 -17.49
C LYS A 124 4.07 3.22 -18.00
N PRO A 125 3.40 4.26 -17.51
CA PRO A 125 2.02 4.55 -17.91
C PRO A 125 1.82 4.73 -19.41
N GLU A 126 2.80 5.27 -20.10
CA GLU A 126 2.77 5.48 -21.57
C GLU A 126 2.81 4.17 -22.39
N GLU A 127 3.19 3.07 -21.78
CA GLU A 127 3.21 1.73 -22.39
C GLU A 127 1.95 0.91 -22.02
N ILE A 128 1.00 1.49 -21.23
CA ILE A 128 -0.20 0.83 -20.75
C ILE A 128 -1.42 1.29 -21.56
N GLU A 129 -2.10 0.36 -22.19
CA GLU A 129 -3.40 0.63 -22.82
C GLU A 129 -4.48 0.75 -21.75
N LEU A 130 -5.16 1.88 -21.71
CA LEU A 130 -6.30 2.14 -20.82
C LEU A 130 -7.60 1.90 -21.56
N VAL A 131 -8.47 1.09 -20.97
CA VAL A 131 -9.81 0.79 -21.51
C VAL A 131 -10.86 1.21 -20.47
N GLY A 132 -11.89 1.92 -20.92
CA GLY A 132 -12.93 2.47 -20.07
C GLY A 132 -12.84 4.00 -19.98
N ASP A 133 -13.02 4.55 -18.78
CA ASP A 133 -12.94 5.99 -18.59
C ASP A 133 -11.50 6.48 -18.78
N ASP A 134 -11.36 7.65 -19.42
CA ASP A 134 -10.05 8.28 -19.60
C ASP A 134 -9.55 8.84 -18.26
N VAL A 135 -8.45 8.27 -17.77
CA VAL A 135 -7.79 8.71 -16.54
C VAL A 135 -6.37 9.26 -16.79
N ALA A 136 -6.04 9.52 -18.06
CA ALA A 136 -4.70 9.95 -18.46
C ALA A 136 -4.24 11.25 -17.74
N ASP A 137 -5.15 12.21 -17.57
CA ASP A 137 -4.85 13.50 -16.93
C ASP A 137 -5.24 13.55 -15.44
N VAL A 138 -5.72 12.44 -14.87
CA VAL A 138 -6.11 12.41 -13.46
C VAL A 138 -4.88 12.56 -12.56
N ASN A 139 -4.92 13.55 -11.68
CA ASN A 139 -3.93 13.78 -10.64
C ASN A 139 -4.63 14.21 -9.33
N TRP A 140 -4.55 13.36 -8.32
CA TRP A 140 -5.17 13.64 -7.02
C TRP A 140 -4.26 14.38 -6.05
N ASN A 141 -3.01 14.59 -6.43
CA ASN A 141 -2.01 15.31 -5.64
C ASN A 141 -1.85 14.76 -4.22
N PHE A 142 -1.75 13.44 -4.09
CA PHE A 142 -1.56 12.77 -2.81
C PHE A 142 -0.13 12.96 -2.28
N SER A 143 0.00 12.96 -0.95
CA SER A 143 1.26 13.27 -0.26
C SER A 143 2.31 12.14 -0.32
N GLY A 144 1.94 10.94 -0.79
CA GLY A 144 2.86 9.80 -0.97
C GLY A 144 3.56 9.37 0.33
N SER A 145 4.76 9.86 0.55
CA SER A 145 5.67 9.41 1.62
C SER A 145 5.49 10.09 2.99
N GLU A 146 4.35 10.71 3.26
CA GLU A 146 4.08 11.35 4.56
C GLU A 146 4.21 10.34 5.71
N GLN A 147 4.73 10.80 6.86
CA GLN A 147 5.11 9.91 7.96
C GLN A 147 4.45 10.30 9.28
N THR A 148 4.10 9.29 10.09
CA THR A 148 3.78 9.46 11.51
C THR A 148 5.06 9.45 12.37
N LEU A 149 4.93 9.86 13.64
CA LEU A 149 6.02 9.70 14.62
C LEU A 149 6.47 8.24 14.74
N ALA A 150 5.51 7.30 14.73
CA ALA A 150 5.79 5.87 14.79
C ALA A 150 6.58 5.37 13.56
N SER A 151 6.18 5.79 12.35
CA SER A 151 6.91 5.40 11.12
C SER A 151 8.27 6.06 10.99
N ARG A 152 8.43 7.31 11.49
CA ARG A 152 9.76 7.95 11.61
C ARG A 152 10.68 7.16 12.51
N GLY A 153 10.19 6.74 13.70
CA GLY A 153 10.94 5.89 14.61
C GLY A 153 11.37 4.57 13.96
N GLN A 154 10.46 3.90 13.25
CA GLN A 154 10.77 2.68 12.52
C GLN A 154 11.82 2.90 11.41
N LYS A 155 11.71 3.99 10.63
CA LYS A 155 12.70 4.31 9.59
C LYS A 155 14.08 4.59 10.16
N LEU A 156 14.18 5.21 11.35
CA LEU A 156 15.48 5.40 12.04
C LEU A 156 16.12 4.04 12.39
N ILE A 157 15.31 3.02 12.70
CA ILE A 157 15.82 1.68 13.01
C ILE A 157 16.16 0.90 11.72
N TYR A 158 15.34 0.95 10.67
CA TYR A 158 15.61 0.17 9.44
C TYR A 158 16.67 0.81 8.53
N HIS A 159 16.68 2.13 8.39
CA HIS A 159 17.48 2.84 7.40
C HIS A 159 18.32 3.99 7.99
N GLY A 160 18.17 4.28 9.29
CA GLY A 160 18.83 5.40 9.96
C GLY A 160 19.95 4.98 10.91
N PRO A 161 20.39 5.90 11.79
CA PRO A 161 21.50 5.69 12.70
C PRO A 161 21.25 4.56 13.73
N LEU A 162 20.01 4.15 13.96
CA LEU A 162 19.67 3.04 14.86
C LEU A 162 19.69 1.67 14.18
N LYS A 163 20.08 1.58 12.90
CA LYS A 163 20.19 0.31 12.15
C LYS A 163 21.06 -0.76 12.87
N PRO A 164 22.19 -0.45 13.53
CA PRO A 164 22.94 -1.45 14.28
C PRO A 164 22.14 -2.13 15.39
N LEU A 165 21.12 -1.45 15.93
CA LEU A 165 20.23 -1.95 16.98
C LEU A 165 18.97 -2.67 16.44
N GLU A 166 18.79 -2.77 15.11
CA GLU A 166 17.59 -3.38 14.47
C GLU A 166 17.32 -4.78 15.02
N LYS A 167 18.35 -5.63 15.07
CA LYS A 167 18.20 -7.01 15.56
C LYS A 167 17.72 -7.05 17.01
N LEU A 168 18.28 -6.20 17.87
CA LEU A 168 17.90 -6.11 19.28
C LEU A 168 16.47 -5.58 19.44
N LEU A 169 16.14 -4.48 18.75
CA LEU A 169 14.86 -3.78 18.94
C LEU A 169 13.66 -4.46 18.25
N LEU A 170 13.88 -5.11 17.09
CA LEU A 170 12.79 -5.59 16.24
C LEU A 170 12.80 -7.09 15.99
N ARG A 171 13.90 -7.82 16.30
CA ARG A 171 14.03 -9.25 16.04
C ARG A 171 14.31 -10.09 17.30
N SER A 172 14.42 -9.47 18.47
CA SER A 172 14.64 -10.15 19.75
C SER A 172 13.35 -10.36 20.54
N PRO A 173 13.35 -11.08 21.65
CA PRO A 173 12.19 -11.24 22.52
C PRO A 173 11.57 -9.94 23.06
N ILE A 174 12.29 -8.82 23.00
CA ILE A 174 11.76 -7.50 23.38
C ILE A 174 10.97 -6.81 22.23
N ALA A 175 11.05 -7.32 21.00
CA ALA A 175 10.33 -6.75 19.84
C ALA A 175 8.82 -6.47 20.06
N PRO A 176 8.07 -7.19 20.92
CA PRO A 176 6.68 -6.87 21.23
C PRO A 176 6.43 -5.45 21.71
N TRP A 177 7.44 -4.77 22.28
CA TRP A 177 7.31 -3.36 22.68
C TRP A 177 6.91 -2.43 21.53
N ALA A 178 7.47 -2.67 20.34
CA ALA A 178 7.20 -1.85 19.15
C ALA A 178 5.74 -1.98 18.68
N TYR A 179 5.19 -3.21 18.77
CA TYR A 179 3.78 -3.46 18.49
C TYR A 179 2.89 -2.81 19.52
N TRP A 180 3.24 -2.95 20.82
CA TRP A 180 2.51 -2.33 21.90
C TRP A 180 2.50 -0.80 21.76
N ALA A 181 3.65 -0.18 21.52
CA ALA A 181 3.77 1.27 21.34
C ALA A 181 2.96 1.76 20.13
N SER A 182 3.04 1.04 18.99
CA SER A 182 2.25 1.36 17.80
C SER A 182 0.75 1.21 18.06
N ASN A 183 0.35 0.17 18.77
CA ASN A 183 -1.06 -0.09 19.11
C ASN A 183 -1.62 0.98 20.06
N VAL A 184 -0.87 1.34 21.09
CA VAL A 184 -1.23 2.43 22.01
C VAL A 184 -1.36 3.74 21.25
N TYR A 185 -0.37 4.12 20.44
CA TYR A 185 -0.43 5.34 19.65
C TYR A 185 -1.67 5.40 18.75
N HIS A 186 -1.92 4.35 17.96
CA HIS A 186 -3.02 4.38 17.00
C HIS A 186 -4.40 4.24 17.65
N ASN A 187 -4.55 3.36 18.64
CA ASN A 187 -5.88 3.05 19.20
C ASN A 187 -6.26 3.98 20.38
N LYS A 188 -5.30 4.45 21.17
CA LYS A 188 -5.59 5.29 22.34
C LYS A 188 -5.49 6.78 22.05
N PHE A 189 -4.69 7.19 21.07
CA PHE A 189 -4.51 8.61 20.75
C PHE A 189 -5.05 8.95 19.35
N TRP A 190 -4.49 8.37 18.30
CA TRP A 190 -4.83 8.78 16.94
C TRP A 190 -6.30 8.50 16.58
N LEU A 191 -6.79 7.29 16.83
CA LEU A 191 -8.16 6.89 16.46
C LEU A 191 -9.21 7.71 17.18
N PRO A 192 -9.18 7.91 18.52
CA PRO A 192 -10.17 8.75 19.21
C PRO A 192 -10.13 10.22 18.81
N LEU A 193 -8.92 10.78 18.64
CA LEU A 193 -8.77 12.22 18.43
C LEU A 193 -8.96 12.64 16.96
N ILE A 194 -8.53 11.80 16.03
CA ILE A 194 -8.48 12.13 14.59
C ILE A 194 -9.29 11.14 13.76
N GLY A 195 -9.02 9.85 13.94
CA GLY A 195 -9.54 8.79 13.06
C GLY A 195 -11.06 8.72 13.06
N ARG A 196 -11.69 8.72 14.22
CA ARG A 196 -13.17 8.70 14.35
C ARG A 196 -13.84 9.87 13.65
N LYS A 197 -13.24 11.06 13.70
CA LYS A 197 -13.77 12.24 12.98
C LYS A 197 -13.72 12.01 11.47
N ARG A 198 -12.58 11.50 10.95
CA ARG A 198 -12.43 11.22 9.52
C ARG A 198 -13.41 10.15 9.04
N VAL A 199 -13.58 9.07 9.81
CA VAL A 199 -14.57 8.02 9.51
C VAL A 199 -15.97 8.60 9.50
N LYS A 200 -16.35 9.39 10.53
CA LYS A 200 -17.67 10.03 10.60
C LYS A 200 -17.97 10.93 9.40
N GLU A 201 -16.96 11.66 8.90
CA GLU A 201 -17.14 12.47 7.69
C GLU A 201 -17.28 11.60 6.42
N ALA A 202 -16.50 10.54 6.30
CA ALA A 202 -16.62 9.59 5.18
C ALA A 202 -18.00 8.91 5.14
N MET A 203 -18.54 8.53 6.31
CA MET A 203 -19.88 7.90 6.42
C MET A 203 -21.04 8.82 6.05
N LYS A 204 -20.83 10.13 5.97
CA LYS A 204 -21.86 11.08 5.46
C LYS A 204 -21.99 11.07 3.94
N THR A 205 -21.00 10.53 3.22
CA THR A 205 -21.03 10.44 1.77
C THR A 205 -22.03 9.39 1.27
N PRO A 206 -22.45 9.41 -0.02
CA PRO A 206 -23.31 8.37 -0.56
C PRO A 206 -22.77 6.96 -0.35
N TRP A 207 -21.46 6.76 -0.53
CA TRP A 207 -20.81 5.47 -0.30
C TRP A 207 -20.81 5.06 1.17
N GLY A 208 -20.54 6.02 2.09
CA GLY A 208 -20.64 5.74 3.50
C GLY A 208 -22.02 5.28 3.93
N LYS A 209 -23.06 5.95 3.43
CA LYS A 209 -24.47 5.54 3.68
C LYS A 209 -24.80 4.17 3.08
N LEU A 210 -24.22 3.83 1.93
CA LEU A 210 -24.37 2.50 1.35
C LEU A 210 -23.71 1.44 2.24
N PHE A 211 -22.49 1.68 2.75
CA PHE A 211 -21.81 0.75 3.65
C PHE A 211 -22.50 0.54 4.99
N GLU A 212 -23.31 1.49 5.46
CA GLU A 212 -24.14 1.32 6.67
C GLU A 212 -25.31 0.33 6.49
N GLN A 213 -25.61 -0.07 5.26
CA GLN A 213 -26.71 -0.99 4.94
C GLN A 213 -26.25 -2.47 4.93
N TYR A 214 -24.95 -2.72 4.98
CA TYR A 214 -24.30 -4.04 4.98
C TYR A 214 -23.47 -4.26 6.24
#